data_2937b907ba9b45b87d7bb97672fbe558
#
_entry.id   2937b907ba9b45b87d7bb97672fbe558
#
_cell.length_a   1.000
_cell.length_b   1.000
_cell.length_c   1.000
_cell.angle_alpha   90.00
_cell.angle_beta   90.00
_cell.angle_gamma   90.00
#
_symmetry.space_group_name_H-M   'P 1'
#
loop_
_entity.id
_entity.type
_entity.pdbx_description
1 polymer ?
#
loop_
_entity_poly.entity_id
_entity_poly.type
_entity_poly.pdbx_seq_one_letter_code
_entity_poly.pdbx_strand_id
1 'polypeptide(L)'
;GGGRFKVQYRNLHGLRIDNTFSFVKLEQGGYPYAYVETGQIAYNDPSDYRRTNFNDGLTIRYEGEKFSVASITSYQYLDDRMNLDQDFLPLSYFTLTQARREHAVTEDLVFRSPDDKAYRWLLGAFGFYRHTSMHAPVLFKEDGIRNLILDRFEPQGIHAEWGEDTFLLDSRFRTPDYGAALYHESTYDAGRWRFTAGLRVDFEASKLHYRSYAEATYTTQTPDGTSYPHAILVDQPGTLKQSFTEILPKISVLYRMGSSRRNTLYATVSKGYKAGGFNTQMFSDVLQQQVMKQMGFGSLYDVADVVTYKPEKSWNYEVGAHLSTPSHKVQADLALFYIDCRDQQLTVFPEGQVTGRLMTNAGRTRSFGGEASLLATLWRNLDLQVAYGYTRATFVKFDTGKADYAGNFIPYAPQHTLYAGASYTLRTGWNWLEYVIFRVAANGAGRIYWNEANTFSQPFYALLEASIRFEHRHWAVDVWGRNLTDTRYDTFYFMSIGNSFLQRGRPRTFGVSLSITL
;
A
#
# COMPACT_ATOMS: atom_id res chain seq x y z
N GLY A 1 -21.27 0.88 4.61
CA GLY A 1 -21.99 1.66 3.59
C GLY A 1 -21.33 3.01 3.35
N GLY A 2 -21.79 3.75 2.32
CA GLY A 2 -21.24 5.06 2.03
C GLY A 2 -22.07 5.81 1.00
N GLY A 3 -21.75 7.09 0.80
CA GLY A 3 -22.37 7.96 -0.16
C GLY A 3 -21.35 8.89 -0.82
N ARG A 4 -21.65 9.30 -2.05
CA ARG A 4 -20.88 10.31 -2.79
C ARG A 4 -21.84 11.34 -3.38
N PHE A 5 -21.48 12.60 -3.21
CA PHE A 5 -22.20 13.71 -3.80
C PHE A 5 -21.23 14.55 -4.64
N LYS A 6 -21.65 14.94 -5.83
CA LYS A 6 -20.85 15.74 -6.75
C LYS A 6 -21.62 16.93 -7.24
N VAL A 7 -21.03 18.12 -7.15
CA VAL A 7 -21.56 19.37 -7.68
C VAL A 7 -20.60 19.90 -8.74
N GLN A 8 -21.14 20.33 -9.86
CA GLN A 8 -20.37 20.96 -10.95
C GLN A 8 -21.04 22.26 -11.35
N TYR A 9 -20.25 23.31 -11.42
CA TYR A 9 -20.63 24.60 -11.96
C TYR A 9 -19.72 24.97 -13.12
N ARG A 10 -20.28 25.43 -14.20
CA ARG A 10 -19.56 25.95 -15.38
C ARG A 10 -20.23 27.20 -15.87
N ASN A 11 -19.44 28.22 -16.21
CA ASN A 11 -19.95 29.43 -16.85
C ASN A 11 -19.34 29.61 -18.27
N LEU A 12 -19.88 30.55 -19.02
CA LEU A 12 -19.41 30.87 -20.37
C LEU A 12 -18.08 31.63 -20.41
N HIS A 13 -17.57 32.09 -19.28
CA HIS A 13 -16.32 32.87 -19.15
C HIS A 13 -15.13 32.01 -18.73
N GLY A 14 -15.19 30.66 -18.88
CA GLY A 14 -14.10 29.75 -18.63
C GLY A 14 -13.91 29.32 -17.16
N LEU A 15 -14.81 29.72 -16.25
CA LEU A 15 -14.78 29.26 -14.86
C LEU A 15 -15.51 27.92 -14.71
N ARG A 16 -14.82 26.95 -14.13
CA ARG A 16 -15.38 25.65 -13.74
C ARG A 16 -15.07 25.39 -12.27
N ILE A 17 -16.09 24.98 -11.52
CA ILE A 17 -15.98 24.56 -10.11
C ILE A 17 -16.54 23.16 -10.01
N ASP A 18 -15.73 22.21 -9.58
CA ASP A 18 -16.12 20.84 -9.28
C ASP A 18 -15.89 20.57 -7.80
N ASN A 19 -16.93 20.17 -7.07
CA ASN A 19 -16.80 19.70 -5.71
C ASN A 19 -17.28 18.24 -5.62
N THR A 20 -16.52 17.40 -4.94
CA THR A 20 -16.86 16.01 -4.72
C THR A 20 -16.69 15.69 -3.25
N PHE A 21 -17.79 15.34 -2.64
CA PHE A 21 -17.93 14.95 -1.26
C PHE A 21 -18.17 13.44 -1.19
N SER A 22 -17.47 12.72 -0.30
CA SER A 22 -17.71 11.30 -0.07
C SER A 22 -17.59 10.95 1.41
N PHE A 23 -18.44 10.03 1.84
CA PHE A 23 -18.46 9.47 3.17
C PHE A 23 -18.54 7.95 3.07
N VAL A 24 -17.72 7.24 3.87
CA VAL A 24 -17.71 5.78 3.94
C VAL A 24 -17.62 5.35 5.39
N LYS A 25 -18.50 4.45 5.81
CA LYS A 25 -18.43 3.71 7.06
C LYS A 25 -18.28 2.23 6.76
N LEU A 26 -17.22 1.61 7.29
CA LEU A 26 -16.88 0.21 7.13
C LEU A 26 -16.80 -0.45 8.51
N GLU A 27 -17.41 -1.62 8.63
CA GLU A 27 -17.27 -2.54 9.77
C GLU A 27 -17.05 -3.93 9.19
N GLN A 28 -15.99 -4.61 9.60
CA GLN A 28 -15.66 -5.95 9.13
C GLN A 28 -15.11 -6.79 10.28
N GLY A 29 -15.37 -8.08 10.24
CA GLY A 29 -14.84 -9.05 11.19
C GLY A 29 -13.38 -9.38 10.93
N GLY A 30 -12.88 -10.34 11.67
CA GLY A 30 -11.49 -10.72 11.84
C GLY A 30 -10.67 -11.00 10.58
N TYR A 31 -9.47 -11.48 10.82
CA TYR A 31 -8.44 -11.64 9.81
C TYR A 31 -8.31 -13.13 9.49
N PRO A 32 -8.56 -13.57 8.22
CA PRO A 32 -8.59 -14.98 7.85
C PRO A 32 -7.17 -15.54 7.61
N TYR A 33 -6.29 -15.44 8.61
CA TYR A 33 -4.96 -16.00 8.55
C TYR A 33 -4.95 -17.41 9.10
N ALA A 34 -4.62 -18.38 8.25
CA ALA A 34 -4.52 -19.78 8.61
C ALA A 34 -3.09 -20.12 9.04
N TYR A 35 -2.96 -20.86 10.13
CA TYR A 35 -1.70 -21.43 10.56
C TYR A 35 -1.21 -22.45 9.52
N VAL A 36 0.03 -22.32 9.06
CA VAL A 36 0.53 -23.10 7.90
C VAL A 36 0.53 -24.59 8.18
N GLU A 37 0.88 -25.03 9.40
CA GLU A 37 0.97 -26.45 9.74
C GLU A 37 -0.38 -27.15 9.76
N THR A 38 -1.43 -26.47 10.22
CA THR A 38 -2.77 -27.08 10.35
C THR A 38 -3.72 -26.67 9.22
N GLY A 39 -3.45 -25.54 8.55
CA GLY A 39 -4.34 -24.94 7.58
C GLY A 39 -5.61 -24.31 8.20
N GLN A 40 -5.66 -24.18 9.53
CA GLN A 40 -6.84 -23.67 10.26
C GLN A 40 -6.67 -22.21 10.68
N ILE A 41 -7.78 -21.49 10.74
CA ILE A 41 -7.90 -20.18 11.37
C ILE A 41 -8.37 -20.45 12.80
N ALA A 42 -7.53 -20.18 13.79
CA ALA A 42 -7.76 -20.67 15.16
C ALA A 42 -7.52 -19.60 16.25
N TYR A 43 -7.48 -18.31 15.92
CA TYR A 43 -7.34 -17.26 16.92
C TYR A 43 -8.54 -17.27 17.90
N ASN A 44 -8.29 -16.99 19.19
CA ASN A 44 -9.27 -17.08 20.26
C ASN A 44 -9.81 -15.72 20.70
N ASP A 45 -9.13 -14.63 20.39
CA ASP A 45 -9.56 -13.28 20.76
C ASP A 45 -10.31 -12.59 19.61
N PRO A 46 -11.37 -11.81 19.91
CA PRO A 46 -12.11 -11.07 18.89
C PRO A 46 -11.21 -10.12 18.10
N SER A 47 -11.24 -10.25 16.78
CA SER A 47 -10.53 -9.38 15.87
C SER A 47 -11.54 -8.67 14.96
N ASP A 48 -11.41 -7.35 14.83
CA ASP A 48 -12.28 -6.53 13.98
C ASP A 48 -11.56 -5.30 13.43
N TYR A 49 -12.14 -4.73 12.38
CA TYR A 49 -11.70 -3.47 11.81
C TYR A 49 -12.89 -2.56 11.53
N ARG A 50 -12.82 -1.33 12.02
CA ARG A 50 -13.84 -0.29 11.80
C ARG A 50 -13.18 0.95 11.21
N ARG A 51 -13.87 1.60 10.28
CA ARG A 51 -13.40 2.84 9.65
C ARG A 51 -14.56 3.77 9.36
N THR A 52 -14.37 5.02 9.70
CA THR A 52 -15.14 6.15 9.19
C THR A 52 -14.22 7.05 8.38
N ASN A 53 -14.55 7.29 7.13
CA ASN A 53 -13.76 8.14 6.24
C ASN A 53 -14.68 9.18 5.59
N PHE A 54 -14.24 10.43 5.63
CA PHE A 54 -14.86 11.56 4.99
C PHE A 54 -13.81 12.24 4.10
N ASN A 55 -14.16 12.50 2.85
CA ASN A 55 -13.30 13.23 1.94
C ASN A 55 -14.10 14.31 1.22
N ASP A 56 -13.49 15.48 1.09
CA ASP A 56 -13.96 16.57 0.25
C ASP A 56 -12.85 16.98 -0.71
N GLY A 57 -13.20 17.15 -1.98
CA GLY A 57 -12.29 17.61 -3.04
C GLY A 57 -12.92 18.72 -3.84
N LEU A 58 -12.35 19.92 -3.76
CA LEU A 58 -12.74 21.11 -4.48
C LEU A 58 -11.72 21.40 -5.57
N THR A 59 -12.18 21.48 -6.83
CA THR A 59 -11.36 21.95 -7.95
C THR A 59 -11.98 23.21 -8.52
N ILE A 60 -11.22 24.29 -8.52
CA ILE A 60 -11.56 25.56 -9.16
C ILE A 60 -10.62 25.73 -10.36
N ARG A 61 -11.16 25.77 -11.57
CA ARG A 61 -10.37 25.93 -12.79
C ARG A 61 -10.88 27.13 -13.58
N TYR A 62 -9.94 27.94 -14.01
CA TYR A 62 -10.19 29.05 -14.93
C TYR A 62 -9.39 28.82 -16.21
N GLU A 63 -10.09 28.78 -17.35
CA GLU A 63 -9.53 28.65 -18.70
C GLU A 63 -9.51 30.03 -19.36
N GLY A 64 -8.36 30.68 -19.36
CA GLY A 64 -8.13 31.95 -20.03
C GLY A 64 -7.48 31.76 -21.40
N GLU A 65 -7.44 32.82 -22.21
CA GLU A 65 -6.85 32.78 -23.55
C GLU A 65 -5.32 32.52 -23.55
N LYS A 66 -4.61 33.04 -22.54
CA LYS A 66 -3.15 32.98 -22.48
C LYS A 66 -2.63 31.89 -21.53
N PHE A 67 -3.41 31.50 -20.55
CA PHE A 67 -3.08 30.45 -19.59
C PHE A 67 -4.33 29.95 -18.88
N SER A 68 -4.27 28.77 -18.34
CA SER A 68 -5.26 28.25 -17.38
C SER A 68 -4.68 28.17 -15.98
N VAL A 69 -5.55 28.32 -14.98
CA VAL A 69 -5.23 28.17 -13.56
C VAL A 69 -6.15 27.13 -12.96
N ALA A 70 -5.60 26.22 -12.16
CA ALA A 70 -6.37 25.29 -11.37
C ALA A 70 -5.89 25.33 -9.92
N SER A 71 -6.84 25.46 -8.99
CA SER A 71 -6.64 25.22 -7.55
C SER A 71 -7.37 23.92 -7.21
N ILE A 72 -6.65 22.98 -6.59
CA ILE A 72 -7.18 21.67 -6.23
C ILE A 72 -6.95 21.49 -4.74
N THR A 73 -8.01 21.75 -3.97
CA THR A 73 -8.01 21.61 -2.50
C THR A 73 -8.62 20.27 -2.13
N SER A 74 -8.01 19.53 -1.23
CA SER A 74 -8.65 18.36 -0.63
C SER A 74 -8.60 18.38 0.89
N TYR A 75 -9.62 17.83 1.51
CA TYR A 75 -9.68 17.55 2.93
C TYR A 75 -10.07 16.10 3.15
N GLN A 76 -9.35 15.43 4.05
CA GLN A 76 -9.65 14.07 4.48
C GLN A 76 -9.76 14.01 6.00
N TYR A 77 -10.78 13.33 6.48
CA TYR A 77 -10.92 12.85 7.85
C TYR A 77 -10.99 11.35 7.86
N LEU A 78 -10.17 10.72 8.71
CA LEU A 78 -10.15 9.29 8.93
C LEU A 78 -10.23 9.02 10.44
N ASP A 79 -11.16 8.14 10.85
CA ASP A 79 -11.20 7.54 12.19
C ASP A 79 -11.27 6.03 11.97
N ASP A 80 -10.19 5.31 12.31
CA ASP A 80 -10.16 3.86 12.19
C ASP A 80 -9.69 3.18 13.49
N ARG A 81 -10.21 1.98 13.71
CA ARG A 81 -9.83 1.12 14.82
C ARG A 81 -9.69 -0.31 14.34
N MET A 82 -8.54 -0.89 14.65
CA MET A 82 -8.23 -2.30 14.47
C MET A 82 -8.06 -2.95 15.84
N ASN A 83 -8.74 -4.06 16.08
CA ASN A 83 -8.47 -4.97 17.18
C ASN A 83 -7.96 -6.28 16.57
N LEU A 84 -6.90 -6.81 17.10
CA LEU A 84 -6.21 -7.97 16.53
C LEU A 84 -5.74 -8.91 17.64
N ASP A 85 -6.06 -10.19 17.50
CA ASP A 85 -5.36 -11.27 18.14
C ASP A 85 -4.02 -11.44 17.42
N GLN A 86 -2.92 -11.00 18.06
CA GLN A 86 -1.64 -10.86 17.38
C GLN A 86 -0.89 -12.18 17.23
N ASP A 87 -1.17 -13.19 18.05
CA ASP A 87 -0.53 -14.51 17.92
C ASP A 87 -1.22 -15.40 16.88
N PHE A 88 -2.48 -15.11 16.52
CA PHE A 88 -3.33 -15.85 15.56
C PHE A 88 -3.53 -17.33 15.90
N LEU A 89 -3.30 -17.73 17.16
CA LEU A 89 -3.39 -19.08 17.68
C LEU A 89 -4.47 -19.16 18.77
N PRO A 90 -4.89 -20.35 19.21
CA PRO A 90 -5.79 -20.51 20.35
C PRO A 90 -5.02 -20.39 21.69
N LEU A 91 -4.15 -19.39 21.81
CA LEU A 91 -3.33 -19.11 22.99
C LEU A 91 -3.62 -17.72 23.54
N SER A 92 -3.41 -17.54 24.83
CA SER A 92 -3.64 -16.26 25.50
C SER A 92 -2.33 -15.45 25.60
N TYR A 93 -1.74 -15.11 24.43
CA TYR A 93 -0.51 -14.31 24.40
C TYR A 93 -0.80 -12.82 24.58
N PHE A 94 -1.33 -12.16 23.58
CA PHE A 94 -1.64 -10.73 23.66
C PHE A 94 -2.54 -10.26 22.51
N THR A 95 -3.28 -9.19 22.79
CA THR A 95 -4.09 -8.48 21.81
C THR A 95 -3.50 -7.10 21.52
N LEU A 96 -3.64 -6.67 20.27
CA LEU A 96 -3.25 -5.35 19.82
C LEU A 96 -4.50 -4.54 19.45
N THR A 97 -4.59 -3.32 19.95
CA THR A 97 -5.53 -2.32 19.42
C THR A 97 -4.74 -1.20 18.73
N GLN A 98 -5.21 -0.76 17.57
CA GLN A 98 -4.75 0.49 16.94
C GLN A 98 -5.96 1.36 16.64
N ALA A 99 -6.10 2.46 17.38
CA ALA A 99 -7.12 3.46 17.16
C ALA A 99 -6.47 4.74 16.62
N ARG A 100 -6.81 5.14 15.39
CA ARG A 100 -6.18 6.24 14.69
C ARG A 100 -7.22 7.27 14.24
N ARG A 101 -6.90 8.55 14.45
CA ARG A 101 -7.60 9.68 13.85
C ARG A 101 -6.62 10.52 13.04
N GLU A 102 -7.05 10.89 11.85
CA GLU A 102 -6.24 11.66 10.93
C GLU A 102 -7.06 12.77 10.28
N HIS A 103 -6.45 13.94 10.19
CA HIS A 103 -6.92 15.07 9.41
C HIS A 103 -5.83 15.43 8.41
N ALA A 104 -6.16 15.50 7.14
CA ALA A 104 -5.23 15.91 6.10
C ALA A 104 -5.87 16.97 5.21
N VAL A 105 -5.09 18.00 4.90
CA VAL A 105 -5.43 19.05 3.92
C VAL A 105 -4.32 19.11 2.89
N THR A 106 -4.69 19.17 1.61
CA THR A 106 -3.74 19.39 0.51
C THR A 106 -4.22 20.51 -0.38
N GLU A 107 -3.28 21.25 -0.96
CA GLU A 107 -3.53 22.25 -2.01
C GLU A 107 -2.53 22.06 -3.14
N ASP A 108 -3.03 22.05 -4.38
CA ASP A 108 -2.21 22.03 -5.59
C ASP A 108 -2.65 23.16 -6.53
N LEU A 109 -1.81 24.19 -6.64
CA LEU A 109 -2.03 25.35 -7.50
C LEU A 109 -1.23 25.17 -8.79
N VAL A 110 -1.92 25.09 -9.93
CA VAL A 110 -1.32 24.76 -11.21
C VAL A 110 -1.64 25.83 -12.25
N PHE A 111 -0.59 26.36 -12.87
CA PHE A 111 -0.66 27.25 -14.04
C PHE A 111 -0.21 26.48 -15.28
N ARG A 112 -0.92 26.64 -16.40
CA ARG A 112 -0.58 25.97 -17.66
C ARG A 112 -0.71 26.94 -18.84
N SER A 113 0.21 26.83 -19.78
CA SER A 113 0.06 27.47 -21.08
C SER A 113 -1.09 26.83 -21.89
N PRO A 114 -1.61 27.49 -22.93
CA PRO A 114 -2.51 26.86 -23.89
C PRO A 114 -1.87 25.64 -24.56
N ASP A 115 -2.71 24.67 -24.94
CA ASP A 115 -2.26 23.40 -25.54
C ASP A 115 -1.99 23.49 -27.05
N ASP A 116 -2.42 24.57 -27.71
CA ASP A 116 -2.29 24.80 -29.15
C ASP A 116 -0.89 25.26 -29.62
N LYS A 117 0.03 25.55 -28.69
CA LYS A 117 1.36 26.04 -28.99
C LYS A 117 2.39 24.90 -29.11
N ALA A 118 3.41 25.13 -29.95
CA ALA A 118 4.55 24.21 -30.03
C ALA A 118 5.33 24.13 -28.72
N TYR A 119 5.47 25.25 -28.02
CA TYR A 119 6.01 25.28 -26.66
C TYR A 119 4.89 25.40 -25.65
N ARG A 120 4.85 24.46 -24.70
CA ARG A 120 3.90 24.41 -23.60
C ARG A 120 4.67 24.31 -22.30
N TRP A 121 4.12 24.91 -21.28
CA TRP A 121 4.69 24.87 -19.93
C TRP A 121 3.61 24.67 -18.88
N LEU A 122 4.04 24.11 -17.79
CA LEU A 122 3.29 23.95 -16.56
C LEU A 122 4.16 24.45 -15.41
N LEU A 123 3.59 25.25 -14.51
CA LEU A 123 4.18 25.66 -13.23
C LEU A 123 3.20 25.33 -12.13
N GLY A 124 3.66 24.68 -11.07
CA GLY A 124 2.78 24.35 -9.95
C GLY A 124 3.45 24.49 -8.60
N ALA A 125 2.61 24.69 -7.60
CA ALA A 125 2.96 24.72 -6.19
C ALA A 125 2.01 23.79 -5.44
N PHE A 126 2.58 22.86 -4.68
CA PHE A 126 1.84 21.90 -3.86
C PHE A 126 2.17 22.11 -2.39
N GLY A 127 1.19 21.94 -1.51
CA GLY A 127 1.37 21.95 -0.07
C GLY A 127 0.44 20.97 0.62
N PHE A 128 0.87 20.42 1.75
CA PHE A 128 0.02 19.60 2.59
C PHE A 128 0.30 19.78 4.07
N TYR A 129 -0.72 19.53 4.86
CA TYR A 129 -0.62 19.34 6.30
C TYR A 129 -1.44 18.13 6.69
N ARG A 130 -0.86 17.23 7.48
CA ARG A 130 -1.51 16.05 8.02
C ARG A 130 -1.24 15.97 9.52
N HIS A 131 -2.28 15.72 10.29
CA HIS A 131 -2.19 15.47 11.71
C HIS A 131 -2.80 14.12 12.04
N THR A 132 -1.96 13.19 12.49
CA THR A 132 -2.39 11.86 12.91
C THR A 132 -2.22 11.73 14.42
N SER A 133 -3.26 11.27 15.11
CA SER A 133 -3.19 10.80 16.50
C SER A 133 -3.52 9.32 16.54
N MET A 134 -2.73 8.54 17.28
CA MET A 134 -2.89 7.11 17.40
C MET A 134 -2.73 6.66 18.85
N HIS A 135 -3.58 5.73 19.28
CA HIS A 135 -3.49 4.99 20.53
C HIS A 135 -3.33 3.52 20.18
N ALA A 136 -2.23 2.91 20.62
CA ALA A 136 -1.83 1.56 20.22
C ALA A 136 -1.42 0.71 21.43
N PRO A 137 -2.37 0.37 22.34
CA PRO A 137 -2.09 -0.52 23.45
C PRO A 137 -1.90 -1.97 22.99
N VAL A 138 -0.97 -2.65 23.65
CA VAL A 138 -0.77 -4.11 23.59
C VAL A 138 -1.07 -4.68 24.96
N LEU A 139 -2.07 -5.56 25.05
CA LEU A 139 -2.47 -6.20 26.29
C LEU A 139 -1.94 -7.64 26.33
N PHE A 140 -0.91 -7.88 27.13
CA PHE A 140 -0.39 -9.22 27.42
C PHE A 140 -1.36 -9.95 28.34
N LYS A 141 -1.55 -11.24 28.09
CA LYS A 141 -2.36 -12.17 28.85
C LYS A 141 -1.48 -13.25 29.46
N GLU A 142 -2.07 -14.21 30.13
CA GLU A 142 -1.40 -15.23 30.94
C GLU A 142 -0.24 -15.92 30.20
N ASP A 143 -0.50 -16.50 29.00
CA ASP A 143 0.56 -17.20 28.25
C ASP A 143 1.66 -16.24 27.75
N GLY A 144 1.30 -15.01 27.38
CA GLY A 144 2.23 -13.99 26.96
C GLY A 144 3.13 -13.51 28.09
N ILE A 145 2.57 -13.30 29.28
CA ILE A 145 3.34 -12.94 30.48
C ILE A 145 4.28 -14.07 30.84
N ARG A 146 3.77 -15.31 30.92
CA ARG A 146 4.58 -16.47 31.27
C ARG A 146 5.71 -16.71 30.27
N ASN A 147 5.37 -16.97 29.01
CA ASN A 147 6.33 -17.47 28.02
C ASN A 147 7.27 -16.38 27.46
N LEU A 148 6.85 -15.10 27.43
CA LEU A 148 7.66 -14.02 26.83
C LEU A 148 8.37 -13.15 27.88
N ILE A 149 7.94 -13.20 29.15
CA ILE A 149 8.49 -12.37 30.23
C ILE A 149 9.07 -13.24 31.34
N LEU A 150 8.29 -14.11 32.01
CA LEU A 150 8.69 -14.82 33.21
C LEU A 150 9.67 -15.98 32.95
N ASP A 151 9.53 -16.68 31.83
CA ASP A 151 10.43 -17.78 31.43
C ASP A 151 11.92 -17.36 31.36
N ARG A 152 12.19 -16.05 31.32
CA ARG A 152 13.55 -15.50 31.38
C ARG A 152 14.27 -15.71 32.73
N PHE A 153 13.52 -15.94 33.78
CA PHE A 153 14.06 -16.23 35.10
C PHE A 153 14.43 -17.71 35.32
N GLU A 154 13.77 -18.64 34.61
CA GLU A 154 13.98 -20.09 34.76
C GLU A 154 15.44 -20.52 34.58
N PRO A 155 16.22 -20.04 33.58
CA PRO A 155 17.63 -20.43 33.44
C PRO A 155 18.51 -20.01 34.60
N GLN A 156 18.03 -19.09 35.46
CA GLN A 156 18.74 -18.63 36.66
C GLN A 156 18.30 -19.40 37.93
N GLY A 157 17.37 -20.35 37.81
CA GLY A 157 16.78 -21.08 38.92
C GLY A 157 15.88 -20.23 39.81
N ILE A 158 15.37 -19.10 39.29
CA ILE A 158 14.49 -18.18 40.00
C ILE A 158 13.07 -18.44 39.56
N HIS A 159 12.17 -18.69 40.52
CA HIS A 159 10.73 -18.70 40.22
C HIS A 159 10.18 -17.29 40.28
N ALA A 160 9.42 -16.88 39.29
CA ALA A 160 8.83 -15.55 39.21
C ALA A 160 7.32 -15.63 38.97
N GLU A 161 6.56 -14.83 39.72
CA GLU A 161 5.10 -14.70 39.60
C GLU A 161 4.73 -13.27 39.31
N TRP A 162 3.80 -13.06 38.35
CA TRP A 162 3.25 -11.76 38.01
C TRP A 162 2.13 -11.40 38.96
N GLY A 163 2.02 -10.13 39.36
CA GLY A 163 1.05 -9.69 40.35
C GLY A 163 -0.38 -9.50 39.80
N GLU A 164 -0.52 -9.30 38.50
CA GLU A 164 -1.79 -9.01 37.83
C GLU A 164 -2.11 -10.09 36.78
N ASP A 165 -3.41 -10.30 36.44
CA ASP A 165 -3.84 -11.27 35.41
C ASP A 165 -3.45 -10.85 33.99
N THR A 166 -3.18 -9.56 33.76
CA THR A 166 -2.82 -8.99 32.45
C THR A 166 -1.76 -7.90 32.60
N PHE A 167 -1.06 -7.61 31.52
CA PHE A 167 -0.05 -6.58 31.47
C PHE A 167 -0.23 -5.67 30.27
N LEU A 168 -0.40 -4.37 30.53
CA LEU A 168 -0.64 -3.38 29.49
C LEU A 168 0.62 -2.60 29.11
N LEU A 169 0.98 -2.65 27.84
CA LEU A 169 1.92 -1.72 27.19
C LEU A 169 1.11 -0.64 26.48
N ASP A 170 0.98 0.56 27.06
CA ASP A 170 0.21 1.67 26.49
C ASP A 170 1.12 2.63 25.71
N SER A 171 0.84 2.82 24.43
CA SER A 171 1.57 3.75 23.58
C SER A 171 0.63 4.71 22.86
N ARG A 172 0.95 6.00 22.94
CA ARG A 172 0.19 7.11 22.31
C ARG A 172 1.08 7.98 21.46
N PHE A 173 0.57 8.34 20.29
CA PHE A 173 1.32 9.06 19.27
C PHE A 173 0.55 10.25 18.75
N ARG A 174 1.28 11.32 18.42
CA ARG A 174 0.80 12.44 17.61
C ARG A 174 1.85 12.77 16.57
N THR A 175 1.46 12.69 15.30
CA THR A 175 2.37 12.89 14.18
C THR A 175 1.84 14.00 13.28
N PRO A 176 2.25 15.27 13.50
CA PRO A 176 2.07 16.33 12.53
C PRO A 176 3.12 16.19 11.41
N ASP A 177 2.63 16.06 10.17
CA ASP A 177 3.43 16.03 8.95
C ASP A 177 3.04 17.20 8.08
N TYR A 178 4.01 17.84 7.44
CA TYR A 178 3.75 18.91 6.47
C TYR A 178 4.81 18.93 5.39
N GLY A 179 4.44 19.42 4.25
CA GLY A 179 5.37 19.56 3.14
C GLY A 179 4.91 20.56 2.11
N ALA A 180 5.85 20.98 1.28
CA ALA A 180 5.61 21.86 0.15
C ALA A 180 6.49 21.43 -1.03
N ALA A 181 5.99 21.68 -2.23
CA ALA A 181 6.75 21.46 -3.45
C ALA A 181 6.52 22.55 -4.47
N LEU A 182 7.57 22.87 -5.21
CA LEU A 182 7.48 23.67 -6.43
C LEU A 182 7.90 22.82 -7.62
N TYR A 183 7.16 22.89 -8.72
CA TYR A 183 7.47 22.11 -9.89
C TYR A 183 7.19 22.85 -11.20
N HIS A 184 8.01 22.55 -12.19
CA HIS A 184 7.89 23.07 -13.55
C HIS A 184 8.11 21.97 -14.56
N GLU A 185 7.33 21.99 -15.64
CA GLU A 185 7.53 21.14 -16.80
C GLU A 185 7.42 21.98 -18.08
N SER A 186 8.40 21.85 -18.97
CA SER A 186 8.42 22.43 -20.32
C SER A 186 8.31 21.32 -21.34
N THR A 187 7.44 21.50 -22.33
CA THR A 187 7.28 20.60 -23.47
C THR A 187 7.40 21.38 -24.77
N TYR A 188 8.23 20.87 -25.70
CA TYR A 188 8.44 21.47 -27.02
C TYR A 188 8.19 20.46 -28.13
N ASP A 189 7.28 20.78 -29.04
CA ASP A 189 6.96 20.00 -30.24
C ASP A 189 7.76 20.53 -31.46
N ALA A 190 8.74 19.72 -31.92
CA ALA A 190 9.59 19.99 -33.08
C ALA A 190 9.24 18.99 -34.20
N GLY A 191 8.22 19.27 -34.97
CA GLY A 191 7.78 18.42 -36.08
C GLY A 191 7.25 17.06 -35.60
N ARG A 192 8.05 16.00 -35.73
CA ARG A 192 7.72 14.64 -35.24
C ARG A 192 8.20 14.37 -33.83
N TRP A 193 9.08 15.19 -33.31
CA TRP A 193 9.68 15.05 -32.00
C TRP A 193 8.91 15.88 -30.96
N ARG A 194 8.82 15.34 -29.76
CA ARG A 194 8.40 16.06 -28.56
C ARG A 194 9.47 15.88 -27.51
N PHE A 195 9.93 16.98 -26.97
CA PHE A 195 10.88 17.01 -25.87
C PHE A 195 10.16 17.53 -24.62
N THR A 196 10.32 16.86 -23.49
CA THR A 196 9.78 17.28 -22.20
C THR A 196 10.90 17.30 -21.17
N ALA A 197 11.01 18.39 -20.44
CA ALA A 197 11.90 18.52 -19.29
C ALA A 197 11.12 19.03 -18.09
N GLY A 198 11.24 18.36 -16.97
CA GLY A 198 10.57 18.70 -15.72
C GLY A 198 11.54 18.74 -14.55
N LEU A 199 11.24 19.60 -13.60
CA LEU A 199 11.96 19.70 -12.33
C LEU A 199 10.94 19.92 -11.21
N ARG A 200 11.04 19.14 -10.15
CA ARG A 200 10.28 19.31 -8.91
C ARG A 200 11.22 19.34 -7.72
N VAL A 201 10.98 20.25 -6.81
CA VAL A 201 11.68 20.33 -5.53
C VAL A 201 10.65 20.12 -4.44
N ASP A 202 10.85 19.08 -3.65
CA ASP A 202 10.00 18.73 -2.51
C ASP A 202 10.71 19.01 -1.20
N PHE A 203 9.98 19.55 -0.26
CA PHE A 203 10.34 19.63 1.15
C PHE A 203 9.27 18.95 1.99
N GLU A 204 9.65 18.05 2.89
CA GLU A 204 8.76 17.39 3.84
C GLU A 204 9.38 17.41 5.24
N ALA A 205 8.56 17.57 6.25
CA ALA A 205 8.95 17.47 7.66
C ALA A 205 7.89 16.70 8.44
N SER A 206 8.35 15.83 9.32
CA SER A 206 7.54 15.00 10.19
C SER A 206 8.05 15.07 11.63
N LYS A 207 7.12 15.11 12.58
CA LYS A 207 7.42 15.02 14.02
C LYS A 207 6.60 13.90 14.61
N LEU A 208 7.22 13.09 15.45
CA LEU A 208 6.54 12.09 16.25
C LEU A 208 6.63 12.50 17.73
N HIS A 209 5.52 12.86 18.33
CA HIS A 209 5.38 12.96 19.78
C HIS A 209 4.82 11.64 20.28
N TYR A 210 5.50 11.02 21.22
CA TYR A 210 5.07 9.75 21.81
C TYR A 210 5.09 9.79 23.34
N ARG A 211 4.27 8.95 23.94
CA ARG A 211 4.36 8.56 25.34
C ARG A 211 4.09 7.07 25.41
N SER A 212 5.04 6.32 25.98
CA SER A 212 4.91 4.90 26.26
C SER A 212 4.86 4.70 27.76
N TYR A 213 3.88 3.93 28.23
CA TYR A 213 3.61 3.69 29.64
C TYR A 213 3.41 2.21 29.92
N ALA A 214 4.03 1.71 30.99
CA ALA A 214 3.81 0.38 31.51
C ALA A 214 3.99 0.38 33.02
N GLU A 215 3.10 -0.32 33.74
CA GLU A 215 3.17 -0.51 35.18
C GLU A 215 2.76 -1.93 35.51
N ALA A 216 3.53 -2.59 36.39
CA ALA A 216 3.24 -3.93 36.87
C ALA A 216 3.97 -4.21 38.18
N THR A 217 3.53 -5.27 38.86
CA THR A 217 4.21 -5.86 40.00
C THR A 217 4.54 -7.33 39.74
N TYR A 218 5.64 -7.82 40.29
CA TYR A 218 5.98 -9.24 40.27
C TYR A 218 6.79 -9.63 41.49
N THR A 219 6.79 -10.93 41.84
CA THR A 219 7.55 -11.48 42.93
C THR A 219 8.53 -12.51 42.39
N THR A 220 9.78 -12.46 42.85
CA THR A 220 10.77 -13.52 42.58
C THR A 220 10.99 -14.32 43.84
N GLN A 221 11.15 -15.65 43.69
CA GLN A 221 11.53 -16.56 44.77
C GLN A 221 12.86 -17.24 44.40
N THR A 222 13.81 -17.08 45.29
CA THR A 222 15.13 -17.74 45.20
C THR A 222 15.03 -19.21 45.61
N PRO A 223 16.03 -20.07 45.24
CA PRO A 223 16.00 -21.50 45.58
C PRO A 223 15.95 -21.81 47.09
N ASP A 224 16.35 -20.88 47.96
CA ASP A 224 16.23 -20.98 49.42
C ASP A 224 14.82 -20.66 49.96
N GLY A 225 13.88 -20.31 49.06
CA GLY A 225 12.50 -20.00 49.42
C GLY A 225 12.23 -18.54 49.79
N THR A 226 13.26 -17.66 49.71
CA THR A 226 13.07 -16.23 50.01
C THR A 226 12.36 -15.52 48.88
N SER A 227 11.26 -14.78 49.19
CA SER A 227 10.46 -14.04 48.24
C SER A 227 10.79 -12.55 48.24
N TYR A 228 10.94 -11.97 47.06
CA TYR A 228 11.25 -10.54 46.85
C TYR A 228 10.19 -9.90 45.95
N PRO A 229 9.42 -8.93 46.46
CA PRO A 229 8.48 -8.17 45.66
C PRO A 229 9.21 -7.10 44.84
N HIS A 230 8.77 -6.91 43.61
CA HIS A 230 9.28 -5.94 42.65
C HIS A 230 8.15 -5.12 42.04
N ALA A 231 8.46 -3.87 41.68
CA ALA A 231 7.55 -3.00 40.93
C ALA A 231 8.27 -2.50 39.68
N ILE A 232 7.54 -2.46 38.59
CA ILE A 232 7.97 -1.91 37.30
C ILE A 232 7.16 -0.66 37.03
N LEU A 233 7.84 0.42 36.66
CA LEU A 233 7.20 1.64 36.17
C LEU A 233 8.03 2.21 35.03
N VAL A 234 7.44 2.26 33.84
CA VAL A 234 7.99 2.93 32.67
C VAL A 234 7.04 4.04 32.26
N ASP A 235 7.50 5.27 32.25
CA ASP A 235 6.79 6.42 31.69
C ASP A 235 7.78 7.20 30.82
N GLN A 236 7.71 6.98 29.52
CA GLN A 236 8.65 7.53 28.55
C GLN A 236 7.96 8.43 27.53
N PRO A 237 7.87 9.75 27.79
CA PRO A 237 7.52 10.70 26.75
C PRO A 237 8.75 11.02 25.88
N GLY A 238 8.51 11.35 24.61
CA GLY A 238 9.58 11.77 23.72
C GLY A 238 9.09 12.44 22.46
N THR A 239 10.05 12.98 21.70
CA THR A 239 9.80 13.62 20.41
C THR A 239 10.93 13.30 19.44
N LEU A 240 10.58 12.74 18.30
CA LEU A 240 11.47 12.53 17.16
C LEU A 240 11.11 13.49 16.04
N LYS A 241 12.09 13.91 15.24
CA LYS A 241 11.90 14.85 14.13
C LYS A 241 12.69 14.37 12.92
N GLN A 242 12.09 14.51 11.74
CA GLN A 242 12.76 14.27 10.45
C GLN A 242 12.36 15.37 9.47
N SER A 243 13.29 15.71 8.56
CA SER A 243 12.97 16.58 7.42
C SER A 243 13.80 16.15 6.21
N PHE A 244 13.22 16.32 5.03
CA PHE A 244 13.78 15.86 3.77
C PHE A 244 13.59 16.94 2.71
N THR A 245 14.61 17.09 1.87
CA THR A 245 14.52 17.95 0.68
C THR A 245 15.03 17.17 -0.50
N GLU A 246 14.21 17.05 -1.55
CA GLU A 246 14.56 16.26 -2.73
C GLU A 246 14.33 17.05 -4.02
N ILE A 247 15.26 16.84 -4.96
CA ILE A 247 15.20 17.40 -6.30
C ILE A 247 14.89 16.24 -7.25
N LEU A 248 13.80 16.36 -8.00
CA LEU A 248 13.21 15.32 -8.84
C LEU A 248 13.20 15.75 -10.31
N PRO A 249 14.28 15.54 -11.07
CA PRO A 249 14.33 15.83 -12.51
C PRO A 249 13.61 14.74 -13.31
N LYS A 250 13.04 15.15 -14.46
CA LYS A 250 12.45 14.29 -15.48
C LYS A 250 12.85 14.80 -16.86
N ILE A 251 13.25 13.90 -17.75
CA ILE A 251 13.48 14.18 -19.17
C ILE A 251 12.78 13.09 -19.97
N SER A 252 12.05 13.50 -21.00
CA SER A 252 11.37 12.58 -21.91
C SER A 252 11.50 13.06 -23.36
N VAL A 253 11.68 12.10 -24.25
CA VAL A 253 11.68 12.32 -25.70
C VAL A 253 10.63 11.39 -26.31
N LEU A 254 9.79 11.92 -27.19
CA LEU A 254 8.80 11.16 -27.92
C LEU A 254 8.93 11.44 -29.43
N TYR A 255 8.90 10.39 -30.23
CA TYR A 255 8.92 10.44 -31.68
C TYR A 255 7.61 9.91 -32.27
N ARG A 256 6.96 10.70 -33.14
CA ARG A 256 5.72 10.33 -33.85
C ARG A 256 6.06 9.69 -35.18
N MET A 257 5.71 8.41 -35.33
CA MET A 257 6.00 7.62 -36.52
C MET A 257 4.88 7.72 -37.57
N GLY A 258 5.26 7.48 -38.83
CA GLY A 258 4.32 7.40 -39.95
C GLY A 258 3.72 8.75 -40.38
N SER A 259 2.90 8.73 -41.43
CA SER A 259 2.21 9.91 -41.93
C SER A 259 1.06 10.37 -41.01
N SER A 260 0.39 9.42 -40.34
CA SER A 260 -0.71 9.71 -39.41
C SER A 260 -0.25 10.26 -38.06
N ARG A 261 1.08 10.16 -37.73
CA ARG A 261 1.68 10.57 -36.45
C ARG A 261 1.03 9.94 -35.20
N ARG A 262 0.28 8.84 -35.36
CA ARG A 262 -0.46 8.17 -34.28
C ARG A 262 0.43 7.22 -33.48
N ASN A 263 1.34 6.55 -34.20
CA ASN A 263 2.28 5.65 -33.57
C ASN A 263 3.43 6.45 -32.97
N THR A 264 3.82 6.11 -31.75
CA THR A 264 4.87 6.85 -31.04
C THR A 264 5.88 5.89 -30.42
N LEU A 265 7.12 6.33 -30.42
CA LEU A 265 8.20 5.79 -29.58
C LEU A 265 8.55 6.83 -28.53
N TYR A 266 8.87 6.40 -27.33
CA TYR A 266 9.30 7.32 -26.29
C TYR A 266 10.45 6.74 -25.47
N ALA A 267 11.21 7.64 -24.86
CA ALA A 267 12.18 7.33 -23.83
C ALA A 267 12.06 8.35 -22.69
N THR A 268 12.11 7.88 -21.46
CA THR A 268 11.98 8.73 -20.27
C THR A 268 13.03 8.35 -19.23
N VAL A 269 13.62 9.36 -18.60
CA VAL A 269 14.44 9.22 -17.40
C VAL A 269 13.85 10.12 -16.33
N SER A 270 13.60 9.58 -15.14
CA SER A 270 13.05 10.34 -14.03
C SER A 270 13.57 9.85 -12.68
N LYS A 271 13.68 10.78 -11.73
CA LYS A 271 13.96 10.47 -10.33
C LYS A 271 12.67 10.41 -9.54
N GLY A 272 12.50 9.36 -8.73
CA GLY A 272 11.43 9.17 -7.77
C GLY A 272 11.92 9.28 -6.32
N TYR A 273 10.99 9.56 -5.41
CA TYR A 273 11.26 9.73 -3.99
C TYR A 273 10.05 9.29 -3.18
N LYS A 274 10.31 8.71 -2.00
CA LYS A 274 9.32 8.42 -0.98
C LYS A 274 9.89 8.85 0.37
N ALA A 275 9.16 9.68 1.12
CA ALA A 275 9.62 10.23 2.40
C ALA A 275 9.94 9.11 3.40
N GLY A 276 10.87 9.39 4.31
CA GLY A 276 11.10 8.61 5.50
C GLY A 276 9.97 8.78 6.52
N GLY A 277 10.06 8.11 7.66
CA GLY A 277 9.01 8.17 8.67
C GLY A 277 9.37 7.44 9.94
N PHE A 278 8.32 7.07 10.70
CA PHE A 278 8.45 6.45 12.00
C PHE A 278 7.64 5.14 12.08
N ASN A 279 8.28 4.06 12.56
CA ASN A 279 7.66 2.78 12.86
C ASN A 279 6.97 2.84 14.23
N THR A 280 5.76 3.36 14.28
CA THR A 280 5.02 3.44 15.55
C THR A 280 4.69 2.08 16.14
N GLN A 281 4.66 1.02 15.33
CA GLN A 281 4.46 -0.35 15.79
C GLN A 281 5.64 -0.89 16.62
N MET A 282 6.86 -0.39 16.40
CA MET A 282 8.04 -0.79 17.16
C MET A 282 8.05 -0.31 18.62
N PHE A 283 7.16 0.61 18.98
CA PHE A 283 7.12 1.12 20.37
C PHE A 283 6.69 0.07 21.38
N SER A 284 5.91 -0.93 21.01
CA SER A 284 5.62 -2.06 21.92
C SER A 284 6.87 -2.87 22.24
N ASP A 285 7.73 -3.13 21.24
CA ASP A 285 9.00 -3.83 21.48
C ASP A 285 9.99 -2.98 22.27
N VAL A 286 10.10 -1.67 21.95
CA VAL A 286 10.92 -0.72 22.70
C VAL A 286 10.48 -0.67 24.17
N LEU A 287 9.17 -0.60 24.43
CA LEU A 287 8.61 -0.55 25.77
C LEU A 287 8.82 -1.87 26.51
N GLN A 288 8.61 -3.01 25.84
CA GLN A 288 8.91 -4.33 26.40
C GLN A 288 10.38 -4.47 26.78
N GLN A 289 11.32 -4.01 25.95
CA GLN A 289 12.74 -4.04 26.25
C GLN A 289 13.09 -3.17 27.47
N GLN A 290 12.41 -2.06 27.70
CA GLN A 290 12.60 -1.23 28.88
C GLN A 290 12.08 -1.92 30.15
N VAL A 291 10.93 -2.57 30.07
CA VAL A 291 10.39 -3.42 31.13
C VAL A 291 11.40 -4.53 31.46
N MET A 292 11.87 -5.27 30.47
CA MET A 292 12.85 -6.34 30.63
C MET A 292 14.15 -5.84 31.25
N LYS A 293 14.59 -4.62 30.93
CA LYS A 293 15.77 -4.03 31.55
C LYS A 293 15.56 -3.74 33.02
N GLN A 294 14.40 -3.21 33.44
CA GLN A 294 14.09 -3.03 34.86
C GLN A 294 14.07 -4.36 35.62
N MET A 295 13.74 -5.47 34.95
CA MET A 295 13.78 -6.83 35.49
C MET A 295 15.19 -7.45 35.47
N GLY A 296 16.22 -6.72 35.01
CA GLY A 296 17.60 -7.19 34.92
C GLY A 296 17.98 -7.89 33.62
N PHE A 297 17.13 -7.89 32.61
CA PHE A 297 17.33 -8.52 31.29
C PHE A 297 17.51 -7.49 30.19
N GLY A 298 18.38 -7.82 29.22
CA GLY A 298 18.50 -7.06 27.97
C GLY A 298 19.29 -5.76 28.04
N SER A 299 19.35 -5.07 26.90
CA SER A 299 20.02 -3.77 26.70
C SER A 299 19.04 -2.74 26.21
N LEU A 300 19.32 -1.45 26.49
CA LEU A 300 18.51 -0.35 25.91
C LEU A 300 18.87 -0.15 24.45
N TYR A 301 17.83 0.07 23.63
CA TYR A 301 17.97 0.60 22.28
C TYR A 301 17.85 2.12 22.30
N ASP A 302 18.56 2.80 21.39
CA ASP A 302 18.17 4.16 21.03
C ASP A 302 16.84 4.09 20.27
N VAL A 303 15.81 4.76 20.80
CA VAL A 303 14.47 4.78 20.20
C VAL A 303 14.52 5.32 18.78
N ALA A 304 15.37 6.33 18.52
CA ALA A 304 15.50 6.90 17.20
C ALA A 304 16.02 5.90 16.17
N ASP A 305 17.03 5.08 16.52
CA ASP A 305 17.65 4.11 15.63
C ASP A 305 16.69 2.97 15.24
N VAL A 306 15.80 2.58 16.16
CA VAL A 306 14.87 1.47 15.95
C VAL A 306 13.59 1.93 15.25
N VAL A 307 13.12 3.14 15.57
CA VAL A 307 11.80 3.61 15.13
C VAL A 307 11.87 4.37 13.80
N THR A 308 13.00 5.00 13.46
CA THR A 308 13.09 5.80 12.23
C THR A 308 13.48 4.98 11.00
N TYR A 309 12.91 5.31 9.85
CA TYR A 309 13.37 4.81 8.57
C TYR A 309 13.63 5.95 7.57
N LYS A 310 14.59 5.72 6.67
CA LYS A 310 15.12 6.71 5.72
C LYS A 310 14.22 6.88 4.50
N PRO A 311 14.33 8.01 3.77
CA PRO A 311 13.70 8.17 2.47
C PRO A 311 14.23 7.16 1.45
N GLU A 312 13.31 6.64 0.64
CA GLU A 312 13.63 5.85 -0.55
C GLU A 312 13.83 6.77 -1.75
N LYS A 313 14.85 6.49 -2.59
CA LYS A 313 15.17 7.26 -3.80
C LYS A 313 15.39 6.32 -4.98
N SER A 314 14.77 6.61 -6.11
CA SER A 314 14.88 5.78 -7.30
C SER A 314 15.14 6.58 -8.57
N TRP A 315 15.86 5.96 -9.50
CA TRP A 315 15.95 6.40 -10.87
C TRP A 315 15.23 5.39 -11.76
N ASN A 316 14.32 5.89 -12.57
CA ASN A 316 13.59 5.12 -13.56
C ASN A 316 14.07 5.48 -14.96
N TYR A 317 14.39 4.46 -15.76
CA TYR A 317 14.73 4.54 -17.18
C TYR A 317 13.73 3.69 -17.93
N GLU A 318 13.02 4.27 -18.87
CA GLU A 318 11.94 3.61 -19.59
C GLU A 318 12.01 3.96 -21.08
N VAL A 319 11.81 2.95 -21.93
CA VAL A 319 11.59 3.11 -23.36
C VAL A 319 10.35 2.33 -23.76
N GLY A 320 9.55 2.91 -24.65
CA GLY A 320 8.32 2.23 -25.05
C GLY A 320 7.75 2.71 -26.37
N ALA A 321 6.67 2.07 -26.79
CA ALA A 321 5.95 2.33 -28.03
C ALA A 321 4.45 2.26 -27.82
N HIS A 322 3.71 3.20 -28.39
CA HIS A 322 2.26 3.14 -28.58
C HIS A 322 1.98 2.95 -30.07
N LEU A 323 1.34 1.86 -30.42
CA LEU A 323 1.08 1.45 -31.80
C LEU A 323 -0.43 1.31 -32.03
N SER A 324 -0.91 1.79 -33.16
CA SER A 324 -2.32 1.66 -33.55
C SER A 324 -2.43 1.51 -35.06
N THR A 325 -3.27 0.58 -35.51
CA THR A 325 -3.60 0.46 -36.92
C THR A 325 -4.40 1.69 -37.38
N PRO A 326 -4.41 2.02 -38.71
CA PRO A 326 -5.16 3.16 -39.23
C PRO A 326 -6.67 3.10 -38.90
N SER A 327 -7.21 1.90 -38.81
CA SER A 327 -8.62 1.65 -38.44
C SER A 327 -8.91 1.70 -36.94
N HIS A 328 -7.90 1.89 -36.09
CA HIS A 328 -7.97 1.75 -34.61
C HIS A 328 -8.48 0.39 -34.10
N LYS A 329 -8.57 -0.61 -34.98
CA LYS A 329 -9.03 -1.93 -34.58
C LYS A 329 -8.00 -2.73 -33.76
N VAL A 330 -6.72 -2.40 -33.91
CA VAL A 330 -5.66 -3.00 -33.13
C VAL A 330 -4.80 -1.89 -32.54
N GLN A 331 -4.61 -1.96 -31.23
CA GLN A 331 -3.76 -1.06 -30.46
C GLN A 331 -2.82 -1.92 -29.62
N ALA A 332 -1.55 -1.53 -29.56
CA ALA A 332 -0.54 -2.21 -28.76
C ALA A 332 0.34 -1.19 -28.04
N ASP A 333 0.60 -1.44 -26.77
CA ASP A 333 1.55 -0.70 -25.96
C ASP A 333 2.68 -1.64 -25.53
N LEU A 334 3.91 -1.17 -25.65
CA LEU A 334 5.12 -1.89 -25.26
C LEU A 334 5.96 -0.97 -24.40
N ALA A 335 6.51 -1.49 -23.31
CA ALA A 335 7.46 -0.78 -22.47
C ALA A 335 8.57 -1.72 -21.97
N LEU A 336 9.79 -1.19 -21.87
CA LEU A 336 10.90 -1.79 -21.17
C LEU A 336 11.39 -0.80 -20.15
N PHE A 337 11.64 -1.26 -18.92
CA PHE A 337 12.05 -0.39 -17.84
C PHE A 337 13.22 -0.95 -17.04
N TYR A 338 13.98 -0.04 -16.44
CA TYR A 338 15.01 -0.33 -15.45
C TYR A 338 14.91 0.70 -14.32
N ILE A 339 14.80 0.21 -13.07
CA ILE A 339 14.70 1.03 -11.86
C ILE A 339 15.87 0.68 -10.94
N ASP A 340 16.67 1.68 -10.58
CA ASP A 340 17.70 1.61 -9.53
C ASP A 340 17.19 2.34 -8.30
N CYS A 341 17.02 1.64 -7.20
CA CYS A 341 16.46 2.19 -5.97
C CYS A 341 17.47 2.07 -4.82
N ARG A 342 17.62 3.14 -4.07
CA ARG A 342 18.44 3.22 -2.86
C ARG A 342 17.56 3.40 -1.63
N ASP A 343 17.98 2.77 -0.55
CA ASP A 343 17.27 2.79 0.74
C ASP A 343 15.79 2.41 0.59
N GLN A 344 15.51 1.39 -0.27
CA GLN A 344 14.13 0.94 -0.53
C GLN A 344 13.44 0.58 0.77
N GLN A 345 12.26 1.15 0.99
CA GLN A 345 11.42 0.86 2.15
C GLN A 345 10.70 -0.47 1.95
N LEU A 346 10.94 -1.39 2.89
CA LEU A 346 10.37 -2.74 2.88
C LEU A 346 9.63 -2.99 4.18
N THR A 347 8.51 -3.69 4.07
CA THR A 347 7.86 -4.31 5.23
C THR A 347 8.49 -5.67 5.45
N VAL A 348 9.07 -5.90 6.63
CA VAL A 348 9.64 -7.16 7.06
C VAL A 348 8.91 -7.69 8.30
N PHE A 349 8.99 -8.99 8.53
CA PHE A 349 8.43 -9.67 9.69
C PHE A 349 9.58 -10.34 10.46
N PRO A 350 10.26 -9.61 11.38
CA PRO A 350 11.44 -10.14 12.04
C PRO A 350 11.08 -11.28 13.00
N GLU A 351 11.88 -12.34 12.95
CA GLU A 351 11.74 -13.48 13.85
C GLU A 351 12.04 -13.09 15.31
N GLY A 352 11.24 -13.62 16.23
CA GLY A 352 11.45 -13.47 17.67
C GLY A 352 11.09 -12.11 18.25
N GLN A 353 10.40 -11.25 17.50
CA GLN A 353 9.85 -9.98 17.98
C GLN A 353 8.34 -10.07 18.19
N VAL A 354 7.83 -9.32 19.15
CA VAL A 354 6.39 -9.22 19.47
C VAL A 354 5.65 -8.45 18.37
N THR A 355 6.28 -7.45 17.77
CA THR A 355 5.74 -6.78 16.59
C THR A 355 5.89 -7.66 15.36
N GLY A 356 4.78 -8.13 14.83
CA GLY A 356 4.79 -8.95 13.62
C GLY A 356 5.24 -8.23 12.35
N ARG A 357 5.44 -6.90 12.37
CA ARG A 357 5.68 -6.11 11.14
C ARG A 357 6.42 -4.82 11.43
N LEU A 358 7.50 -4.57 10.68
CA LEU A 358 8.20 -3.28 10.71
C LEU A 358 8.57 -2.79 9.31
N MET A 359 8.78 -1.48 9.17
CA MET A 359 9.36 -0.87 7.98
C MET A 359 10.87 -0.74 8.17
N THR A 360 11.65 -1.25 7.21
CA THR A 360 13.12 -1.11 7.17
C THR A 360 13.57 -0.60 5.80
N ASN A 361 14.84 -0.23 5.69
CA ASN A 361 15.44 0.14 4.44
C ASN A 361 16.41 -0.94 3.95
N ALA A 362 16.16 -1.48 2.74
CA ALA A 362 17.20 -2.21 2.02
C ALA A 362 18.21 -1.20 1.44
N GLY A 363 19.51 -1.54 1.48
CA GLY A 363 20.55 -0.61 1.05
C GLY A 363 20.44 -0.20 -0.43
N ARG A 364 20.23 -1.18 -1.33
CA ARG A 364 20.01 -0.94 -2.77
C ARG A 364 19.26 -2.09 -3.40
N THR A 365 18.33 -1.75 -4.27
CA THR A 365 17.58 -2.72 -5.08
C THR A 365 17.58 -2.30 -6.55
N ARG A 366 17.28 -3.24 -7.42
CA ARG A 366 17.03 -2.97 -8.83
C ARG A 366 15.84 -3.77 -9.31
N SER A 367 15.06 -3.16 -10.19
CA SER A 367 13.97 -3.82 -10.89
C SER A 367 14.11 -3.54 -12.38
N PHE A 368 13.97 -4.57 -13.21
CA PHE A 368 13.89 -4.39 -14.65
C PHE A 368 12.90 -5.37 -15.23
N GLY A 369 12.32 -4.99 -16.35
CA GLY A 369 11.29 -5.79 -16.96
C GLY A 369 10.75 -5.23 -18.25
N GLY A 370 9.67 -5.84 -18.70
CA GLY A 370 8.94 -5.40 -19.89
C GLY A 370 7.45 -5.65 -19.73
N GLU A 371 6.70 -4.78 -20.35
CA GLU A 371 5.25 -4.81 -20.37
C GLU A 371 4.76 -4.75 -21.81
N ALA A 372 3.71 -5.52 -22.12
CA ALA A 372 3.04 -5.51 -23.40
C ALA A 372 1.53 -5.57 -23.19
N SER A 373 0.80 -4.71 -23.88
CA SER A 373 -0.65 -4.78 -23.97
C SER A 373 -1.13 -4.77 -25.42
N LEU A 374 -2.20 -5.52 -25.68
CA LEU A 374 -2.86 -5.60 -26.97
C LEU A 374 -4.37 -5.48 -26.79
N LEU A 375 -4.97 -4.55 -27.51
CA LEU A 375 -6.41 -4.39 -27.66
C LEU A 375 -6.74 -4.60 -29.13
N ALA A 376 -7.66 -5.54 -29.44
CA ALA A 376 -8.03 -5.83 -30.81
C ALA A 376 -9.55 -6.04 -30.94
N THR A 377 -10.19 -5.23 -31.80
CA THR A 377 -11.55 -5.48 -32.26
C THR A 377 -11.44 -6.28 -33.55
N LEU A 378 -11.58 -7.60 -33.47
CA LEU A 378 -11.45 -8.49 -34.62
C LEU A 378 -12.83 -8.47 -35.35
N TRP A 379 -13.75 -8.83 -35.41
CA TRP A 379 -15.03 -8.61 -36.12
C TRP A 379 -15.80 -7.44 -35.50
N ARG A 380 -16.96 -7.13 -36.01
CA ARG A 380 -17.75 -5.96 -35.56
C ARG A 380 -18.06 -5.96 -34.07
N ASN A 381 -18.00 -7.14 -33.40
CA ASN A 381 -18.54 -7.30 -32.04
C ASN A 381 -17.63 -8.15 -31.13
N LEU A 382 -16.43 -8.52 -31.57
CA LEU A 382 -15.49 -9.32 -30.78
C LEU A 382 -14.28 -8.46 -30.42
N ASP A 383 -14.15 -8.16 -29.15
CA ASP A 383 -13.01 -7.45 -28.59
C ASP A 383 -12.12 -8.44 -27.84
N LEU A 384 -10.83 -8.36 -28.10
CA LEU A 384 -9.80 -9.09 -27.39
C LEU A 384 -8.89 -8.12 -26.64
N GLN A 385 -8.52 -8.47 -25.43
CA GLN A 385 -7.54 -7.75 -24.63
C GLN A 385 -6.52 -8.74 -24.06
N VAL A 386 -5.25 -8.46 -24.26
CA VAL A 386 -4.15 -9.21 -23.65
C VAL A 386 -3.17 -8.23 -23.03
N ALA A 387 -2.75 -8.46 -21.81
CA ALA A 387 -1.68 -7.71 -21.15
C ALA A 387 -0.74 -8.69 -20.44
N TYR A 388 0.55 -8.47 -20.58
CA TYR A 388 1.58 -9.26 -19.93
C TYR A 388 2.67 -8.35 -19.40
N GLY A 389 3.08 -8.60 -18.16
CA GLY A 389 4.20 -7.95 -17.51
C GLY A 389 5.21 -8.97 -16.97
N TYR A 390 6.48 -8.68 -17.17
CA TYR A 390 7.58 -9.38 -16.53
C TYR A 390 8.41 -8.40 -15.72
N THR A 391 8.68 -8.74 -14.46
CA THR A 391 9.49 -7.92 -13.55
C THR A 391 10.51 -8.79 -12.82
N ARG A 392 11.78 -8.45 -12.94
CA ARG A 392 12.82 -9.00 -12.07
C ARG A 392 13.26 -7.93 -11.09
N ALA A 393 12.75 -8.01 -9.86
CA ALA A 393 13.07 -7.13 -8.74
C ALA A 393 13.95 -7.87 -7.74
N THR A 394 15.18 -7.38 -7.49
CA THR A 394 16.17 -8.06 -6.65
C THR A 394 16.91 -7.09 -5.75
N PHE A 395 17.38 -7.59 -4.60
CA PHE A 395 18.32 -6.89 -3.76
C PHE A 395 19.70 -6.82 -4.44
N VAL A 396 20.29 -5.65 -4.48
CA VAL A 396 21.69 -5.45 -4.87
C VAL A 396 22.58 -5.43 -3.63
N LYS A 397 22.07 -4.84 -2.53
CA LYS A 397 22.70 -4.78 -1.22
C LYS A 397 21.63 -4.80 -0.15
N PHE A 398 21.58 -5.85 0.64
CA PHE A 398 20.72 -5.93 1.82
C PHE A 398 21.33 -6.89 2.84
N ASP A 399 22.24 -6.37 3.67
CA ASP A 399 22.87 -7.08 4.78
C ASP A 399 22.24 -6.58 6.09
N THR A 400 21.67 -7.49 6.85
CA THR A 400 21.03 -7.23 8.15
C THR A 400 21.98 -7.45 9.34
N GLY A 401 23.25 -7.82 9.08
CA GLY A 401 24.21 -8.25 10.09
C GLY A 401 24.01 -9.70 10.57
N LYS A 402 22.84 -10.29 10.29
CA LYS A 402 22.54 -11.71 10.54
C LYS A 402 22.53 -12.53 9.23
N ALA A 403 22.12 -11.92 8.13
CA ALA A 403 22.08 -12.54 6.80
C ALA A 403 22.24 -11.48 5.71
N ASP A 404 22.92 -11.86 4.62
CA ASP A 404 23.00 -11.07 3.38
C ASP A 404 22.01 -11.64 2.35
N TYR A 405 21.08 -10.81 1.93
CA TYR A 405 20.04 -11.16 0.95
C TYR A 405 20.36 -10.66 -0.47
N ALA A 406 21.59 -10.23 -0.75
CA ALA A 406 22.00 -9.78 -2.07
C ALA A 406 21.74 -10.87 -3.13
N GLY A 407 21.12 -10.49 -4.25
CA GLY A 407 20.72 -11.39 -5.33
C GLY A 407 19.31 -12.00 -5.18
N ASN A 408 18.75 -12.03 -3.98
CA ASN A 408 17.39 -12.52 -3.73
C ASN A 408 16.34 -11.59 -4.32
N PHE A 409 15.18 -12.16 -4.64
CA PHE A 409 14.02 -11.40 -5.11
C PHE A 409 13.37 -10.61 -3.96
N ILE A 410 12.90 -9.42 -4.30
CA ILE A 410 12.13 -8.59 -3.38
C ILE A 410 10.79 -9.27 -3.08
N PRO A 411 10.40 -9.42 -1.79
CA PRO A 411 9.11 -10.01 -1.42
C PRO A 411 7.90 -9.26 -1.97
N TYR A 412 6.79 -9.97 -2.12
CA TYR A 412 5.48 -9.45 -2.56
C TYR A 412 5.44 -8.87 -3.99
N ALA A 413 6.51 -9.01 -4.77
CA ALA A 413 6.59 -8.57 -6.15
C ALA A 413 6.40 -9.77 -7.11
N PRO A 414 5.28 -9.89 -7.83
CA PRO A 414 5.08 -10.96 -8.80
C PRO A 414 6.07 -10.81 -9.97
N GLN A 415 6.72 -11.92 -10.35
CA GLN A 415 7.62 -11.92 -11.50
C GLN A 415 6.87 -11.83 -12.83
N HIS A 416 5.67 -12.39 -12.88
CA HIS A 416 4.81 -12.40 -14.05
C HIS A 416 3.42 -11.90 -13.68
N THR A 417 2.85 -11.10 -14.54
CA THR A 417 1.44 -10.71 -14.49
C THR A 417 0.82 -10.96 -15.87
N LEU A 418 -0.37 -11.54 -15.91
CA LEU A 418 -1.08 -11.86 -17.14
C LEU A 418 -2.54 -11.46 -17.02
N TYR A 419 -3.06 -10.84 -18.05
CA TYR A 419 -4.47 -10.70 -18.30
C TYR A 419 -4.75 -11.12 -19.75
N ALA A 420 -5.75 -11.97 -19.97
CA ALA A 420 -6.25 -12.29 -21.29
C ALA A 420 -7.78 -12.35 -21.25
N GLY A 421 -8.45 -11.53 -22.03
CA GLY A 421 -9.90 -11.42 -22.05
C GLY A 421 -10.47 -11.35 -23.44
N ALA A 422 -11.69 -11.86 -23.61
CA ALA A 422 -12.51 -11.73 -24.79
C ALA A 422 -13.91 -11.27 -24.41
N SER A 423 -14.48 -10.36 -25.21
CA SER A 423 -15.84 -9.86 -25.06
C SER A 423 -16.55 -9.92 -26.41
N TYR A 424 -17.67 -10.63 -26.46
CA TYR A 424 -18.51 -10.70 -27.67
C TYR A 424 -19.88 -10.05 -27.39
N THR A 425 -20.23 -9.02 -28.15
CA THR A 425 -21.49 -8.29 -28.02
C THR A 425 -22.46 -8.71 -29.11
N LEU A 426 -23.55 -9.37 -28.72
CA LEU A 426 -24.65 -9.73 -29.58
C LEU A 426 -25.76 -8.68 -29.49
N ARG A 427 -26.13 -8.06 -30.63
CA ARG A 427 -27.31 -7.21 -30.71
C ARG A 427 -28.52 -8.10 -31.03
N THR A 428 -29.52 -8.11 -30.15
CA THR A 428 -30.65 -9.04 -30.28
C THR A 428 -31.71 -8.58 -31.27
N GLY A 429 -31.87 -7.27 -31.45
CA GLY A 429 -32.96 -6.69 -32.21
C GLY A 429 -34.32 -6.65 -31.48
N TRP A 430 -34.36 -7.08 -30.21
CA TRP A 430 -35.59 -7.07 -29.38
C TRP A 430 -35.73 -5.76 -28.62
N ASN A 431 -36.95 -5.22 -28.53
CA ASN A 431 -37.19 -3.94 -27.85
C ASN A 431 -36.99 -4.01 -26.32
N TRP A 432 -37.08 -5.21 -25.72
CA TRP A 432 -36.95 -5.41 -24.29
C TRP A 432 -35.54 -5.87 -23.88
N LEU A 433 -34.70 -6.26 -24.83
CA LEU A 433 -33.31 -6.71 -24.60
C LEU A 433 -32.48 -6.24 -25.83
N GLU A 434 -31.64 -5.23 -25.65
CA GLU A 434 -30.87 -4.66 -26.76
C GLU A 434 -29.59 -5.46 -27.03
N TYR A 435 -28.88 -5.88 -25.94
CA TYR A 435 -27.60 -6.54 -26.06
C TYR A 435 -27.49 -7.74 -25.12
N VAL A 436 -26.79 -8.76 -25.59
CA VAL A 436 -26.24 -9.85 -24.76
C VAL A 436 -24.73 -9.81 -24.94
N ILE A 437 -24.00 -9.63 -23.84
CA ILE A 437 -22.55 -9.49 -23.83
C ILE A 437 -21.96 -10.70 -23.10
N PHE A 438 -21.18 -11.48 -23.82
CA PHE A 438 -20.43 -12.61 -23.28
C PHE A 438 -19.02 -12.14 -22.98
N ARG A 439 -18.52 -12.42 -21.77
CA ARG A 439 -17.15 -12.11 -21.38
C ARG A 439 -16.50 -13.35 -20.78
N VAL A 440 -15.25 -13.56 -21.14
CA VAL A 440 -14.36 -14.54 -20.51
C VAL A 440 -13.02 -13.87 -20.32
N ALA A 441 -12.40 -14.04 -19.15
CA ALA A 441 -11.08 -13.52 -18.91
C ALA A 441 -10.28 -14.44 -17.99
N ALA A 442 -8.97 -14.42 -18.13
CA ALA A 442 -8.01 -15.07 -17.26
C ALA A 442 -7.06 -14.01 -16.69
N ASN A 443 -6.90 -14.03 -15.36
CA ASN A 443 -5.94 -13.22 -14.63
C ASN A 443 -4.89 -14.14 -14.02
N GLY A 444 -3.60 -13.86 -14.24
CA GLY A 444 -2.51 -14.65 -13.70
C GLY A 444 -1.46 -13.81 -13.02
N ALA A 445 -0.85 -14.36 -11.97
CA ALA A 445 0.25 -13.73 -11.25
C ALA A 445 1.24 -14.78 -10.71
N GLY A 446 2.49 -14.36 -10.45
CA GLY A 446 3.53 -15.16 -9.83
C GLY A 446 4.76 -15.33 -10.74
N ARG A 447 5.85 -15.92 -10.31
CA ARG A 447 6.14 -16.38 -8.93
C ARG A 447 6.19 -15.19 -7.98
N ILE A 448 5.74 -15.33 -6.74
CA ILE A 448 5.81 -14.31 -5.70
C ILE A 448 6.57 -14.91 -4.53
N TYR A 449 7.67 -14.31 -4.11
CA TYR A 449 8.35 -14.66 -2.87
C TYR A 449 7.73 -13.88 -1.71
N TRP A 450 7.66 -14.51 -0.52
CA TRP A 450 6.99 -13.92 0.62
C TRP A 450 7.95 -13.37 1.68
N ASN A 451 9.23 -13.79 1.64
CA ASN A 451 10.25 -13.32 2.56
C ASN A 451 11.57 -13.00 1.84
N GLU A 452 12.46 -12.29 2.50
CA GLU A 452 13.73 -11.80 1.97
C GLU A 452 14.70 -12.95 1.65
N ALA A 453 14.62 -14.07 2.40
CA ALA A 453 15.41 -15.28 2.15
C ALA A 453 14.93 -16.07 0.93
N ASN A 454 13.76 -15.75 0.38
CA ASN A 454 13.11 -16.45 -0.73
C ASN A 454 12.81 -17.94 -0.45
N THR A 455 12.63 -18.30 0.80
CA THR A 455 12.33 -19.69 1.23
C THR A 455 10.86 -20.05 1.04
N PHE A 456 9.97 -19.06 1.05
CA PHE A 456 8.53 -19.24 0.82
C PHE A 456 8.09 -18.48 -0.43
N SER A 457 7.29 -19.15 -1.27
CA SER A 457 6.79 -18.53 -2.51
C SER A 457 5.46 -19.10 -2.95
N GLN A 458 4.65 -18.25 -3.59
CA GLN A 458 3.49 -18.65 -4.38
C GLN A 458 3.96 -18.89 -5.82
N PRO A 459 3.80 -20.10 -6.39
CA PRO A 459 4.01 -20.35 -7.82
C PRO A 459 3.07 -19.54 -8.69
N PHE A 460 3.33 -19.47 -10.00
CA PHE A 460 2.40 -18.86 -10.94
C PHE A 460 1.03 -19.55 -10.87
N TYR A 461 -0.03 -18.74 -10.81
CA TYR A 461 -1.41 -19.20 -10.87
C TYR A 461 -2.22 -18.33 -11.83
N ALA A 462 -3.33 -18.88 -12.32
CA ALA A 462 -4.28 -18.16 -13.15
C ALA A 462 -5.71 -18.41 -12.67
N LEU A 463 -6.53 -17.36 -12.69
CA LEU A 463 -7.94 -17.38 -12.30
C LEU A 463 -8.80 -17.11 -13.55
N LEU A 464 -9.69 -18.05 -13.87
CA LEU A 464 -10.64 -17.91 -14.95
C LEU A 464 -11.94 -17.30 -14.43
N GLU A 465 -12.43 -16.28 -15.13
CA GLU A 465 -13.72 -15.66 -14.87
C GLU A 465 -14.55 -15.57 -16.15
N ALA A 466 -15.88 -15.64 -16.03
CA ALA A 466 -16.79 -15.45 -17.13
C ALA A 466 -18.07 -14.75 -16.67
N SER A 467 -18.69 -13.99 -17.57
CA SER A 467 -20.01 -13.41 -17.32
C SER A 467 -20.85 -13.34 -18.60
N ILE A 468 -22.17 -13.33 -18.38
CA ILE A 468 -23.17 -13.03 -19.41
C ILE A 468 -23.99 -11.85 -18.91
N ARG A 469 -23.95 -10.73 -19.66
CA ARG A 469 -24.68 -9.52 -19.35
C ARG A 469 -25.82 -9.34 -20.34
N PHE A 470 -27.02 -9.24 -19.81
CA PHE A 470 -28.25 -8.87 -20.51
C PHE A 470 -28.48 -7.37 -20.31
N GLU A 471 -28.57 -6.59 -21.37
CA GLU A 471 -28.60 -5.12 -21.28
C GLU A 471 -29.74 -4.53 -22.11
N HIS A 472 -30.46 -3.63 -21.46
CA HIS A 472 -31.44 -2.72 -22.02
C HIS A 472 -31.11 -1.30 -21.53
N ARG A 473 -31.59 -0.26 -22.23
CA ARG A 473 -31.32 1.16 -21.91
C ARG A 473 -31.58 1.55 -20.43
N HIS A 474 -32.51 0.88 -19.75
CA HIS A 474 -32.90 1.19 -18.38
C HIS A 474 -32.46 0.16 -17.34
N TRP A 475 -32.03 -1.01 -17.76
CA TRP A 475 -31.60 -2.06 -16.84
C TRP A 475 -30.51 -2.94 -17.45
N ALA A 476 -29.69 -3.52 -16.58
CA ALA A 476 -28.78 -4.58 -16.97
C ALA A 476 -28.72 -5.66 -15.86
N VAL A 477 -28.69 -6.91 -16.29
CA VAL A 477 -28.48 -8.07 -15.42
C VAL A 477 -27.18 -8.75 -15.84
N ASP A 478 -26.25 -8.90 -14.91
CA ASP A 478 -24.96 -9.55 -15.14
C ASP A 478 -24.88 -10.82 -14.30
N VAL A 479 -24.82 -11.97 -14.92
CA VAL A 479 -24.62 -13.29 -14.29
C VAL A 479 -23.13 -13.63 -14.45
N TRP A 480 -22.42 -13.81 -13.34
CA TRP A 480 -20.98 -13.96 -13.36
C TRP A 480 -20.47 -15.10 -12.49
N GLY A 481 -19.32 -15.65 -12.86
CA GLY A 481 -18.55 -16.59 -12.08
C GLY A 481 -17.09 -16.20 -12.07
N ARG A 482 -16.45 -16.29 -10.91
CA ARG A 482 -15.03 -16.00 -10.70
C ARG A 482 -14.31 -17.22 -10.17
N ASN A 483 -13.01 -17.31 -10.51
CA ASN A 483 -12.19 -18.48 -10.20
C ASN A 483 -12.88 -19.79 -10.60
N LEU A 484 -13.37 -19.87 -11.83
CA LEU A 484 -14.17 -21.00 -12.33
C LEU A 484 -13.44 -22.34 -12.26
N THR A 485 -12.12 -22.32 -12.33
CA THR A 485 -11.22 -23.48 -12.20
C THR A 485 -11.02 -23.93 -10.76
N ASP A 486 -11.53 -23.17 -9.77
CA ASP A 486 -11.34 -23.37 -8.34
C ASP A 486 -9.86 -23.49 -7.95
N THR A 487 -9.02 -22.66 -8.59
CA THR A 487 -7.58 -22.63 -8.35
C THR A 487 -7.30 -22.18 -6.93
N ARG A 488 -6.49 -22.96 -6.21
CA ARG A 488 -6.01 -22.61 -4.87
C ARG A 488 -4.73 -21.80 -4.98
N TYR A 489 -4.67 -20.68 -4.27
CA TYR A 489 -3.53 -19.77 -4.26
C TYR A 489 -3.49 -19.00 -2.94
N ASP A 490 -2.32 -18.54 -2.56
CA ASP A 490 -2.11 -17.73 -1.37
C ASP A 490 -1.94 -16.26 -1.77
N THR A 491 -2.55 -15.37 -1.00
CA THR A 491 -2.53 -13.92 -1.25
C THR A 491 -1.58 -13.19 -0.31
N PHE A 492 -1.23 -13.81 0.80
CA PHE A 492 -0.35 -13.25 1.82
C PHE A 492 0.27 -14.35 2.67
N TYR A 493 1.51 -14.13 3.11
CA TYR A 493 2.23 -14.97 4.07
C TYR A 493 3.03 -14.07 5.00
N PHE A 494 3.11 -14.43 6.27
CA PHE A 494 3.94 -13.75 7.26
C PHE A 494 4.26 -14.69 8.42
N MET A 495 5.21 -14.26 9.27
CA MET A 495 5.55 -14.92 10.53
C MET A 495 5.14 -14.05 11.71
N SER A 496 4.66 -14.68 12.78
CA SER A 496 4.37 -14.05 14.08
C SER A 496 4.78 -15.02 15.18
N ILE A 497 5.57 -14.58 16.14
CA ILE A 497 6.04 -15.35 17.31
C ILE A 497 6.55 -16.75 16.90
N GLY A 498 7.41 -16.83 15.87
CA GLY A 498 7.98 -18.08 15.38
C GLY A 498 7.05 -18.99 14.59
N ASN A 499 5.77 -18.62 14.41
CA ASN A 499 4.77 -19.37 13.66
C ASN A 499 4.52 -18.74 12.31
N SER A 500 4.17 -19.57 11.32
CA SER A 500 3.92 -19.16 9.94
C SER A 500 2.43 -19.13 9.64
N PHE A 501 1.97 -18.04 9.03
CA PHE A 501 0.57 -17.83 8.67
C PHE A 501 0.43 -17.46 7.20
N LEU A 502 -0.71 -17.85 6.62
CA LEU A 502 -1.04 -17.51 5.24
C LEU A 502 -2.50 -17.08 5.11
N GLN A 503 -2.79 -16.28 4.10
CA GLN A 503 -4.14 -15.97 3.68
C GLN A 503 -4.42 -16.62 2.33
N ARG A 504 -5.46 -17.48 2.29
CA ARG A 504 -5.94 -18.11 1.08
C ARG A 504 -6.67 -17.11 0.18
N GLY A 505 -6.48 -17.25 -1.12
CA GLY A 505 -7.30 -16.57 -2.10
C GLY A 505 -8.75 -17.07 -2.11
N ARG A 506 -9.65 -16.28 -2.69
CA ARG A 506 -11.07 -16.63 -2.75
C ARG A 506 -11.28 -17.88 -3.63
N PRO A 507 -12.08 -18.85 -3.18
CA PRO A 507 -12.46 -20.00 -3.99
C PRO A 507 -13.39 -19.56 -5.13
N ARG A 508 -13.87 -20.50 -5.90
CA ARG A 508 -14.88 -20.29 -6.94
C ARG A 508 -16.13 -19.64 -6.36
N THR A 509 -16.60 -18.58 -7.00
CA THR A 509 -17.80 -17.84 -6.61
C THR A 509 -18.67 -17.53 -7.81
N PHE A 510 -19.99 -17.48 -7.60
CA PHE A 510 -20.98 -17.09 -8.59
C PHE A 510 -21.87 -15.98 -8.04
N GLY A 511 -22.40 -15.16 -8.91
CA GLY A 511 -23.31 -14.12 -8.50
C GLY A 511 -24.11 -13.51 -9.64
N VAL A 512 -25.09 -12.71 -9.23
CA VAL A 512 -25.92 -11.92 -10.13
C VAL A 512 -25.88 -10.48 -9.67
N SER A 513 -25.71 -9.55 -10.61
CA SER A 513 -25.75 -8.11 -10.36
C SER A 513 -26.87 -7.49 -11.18
N LEU A 514 -27.72 -6.67 -10.56
CA LEU A 514 -28.77 -5.89 -11.22
C LEU A 514 -28.36 -4.41 -11.18
N SER A 515 -28.43 -3.77 -12.33
CA SER A 515 -28.24 -2.31 -12.48
C SER A 515 -29.50 -1.70 -13.07
N ILE A 516 -29.97 -0.60 -12.50
CA ILE A 516 -31.12 0.17 -13.00
C ILE A 516 -30.67 1.61 -13.23
N THR A 517 -30.98 2.12 -14.42
CA THR A 517 -30.70 3.52 -14.80
C THR A 517 -32.04 4.26 -14.90
N LEU A 518 -32.21 5.29 -14.07
CA LEU A 518 -33.43 6.12 -13.98
C LEU A 518 -33.37 7.29 -14.95
#